data_ab72285cc34c5819815371f7ddafb172
#
_entry.id   ab72285cc34c5819815371f7ddafb172
#
_cell.length_a   1.000
_cell.length_b   1.000
_cell.length_c   1.000
_cell.angle_alpha   90.00
_cell.angle_beta   90.00
_cell.angle_gamma   90.00
#
_symmetry.space_group_name_H-M   'P 1'
#
loop_
_entity.id
_entity.type
_entity.pdbx_description
1 polymer ?
#
loop_
_entity_poly.entity_id
_entity_poly.type
_entity_poly.pdbx_seq_one_letter_code
_entity_poly.pdbx_strand_id
1 'polypeptide(L)' 'MIKMEVFEEITHNSGIKDINEFFSTGKRKVINIQMAANPISGSNKPFVFYAFYEEAEEQ' A
#
# COMPACT_ATOMS: atom_id res chain seq x y z
N MET A 1 -1.11 3.92 -16.40
CA MET A 1 -2.35 4.14 -15.60
C MET A 1 -2.00 4.19 -14.12
N ILE A 2 -2.44 5.25 -13.45
CA ILE A 2 -2.19 5.40 -12.03
C ILE A 2 -3.19 4.58 -11.26
N LYS A 3 -2.69 3.77 -10.33
CA LYS A 3 -3.51 2.91 -9.51
C LYS A 3 -3.21 3.14 -8.03
N MET A 4 -4.10 2.67 -7.18
CA MET A 4 -3.93 2.76 -5.74
C MET A 4 -4.14 1.38 -5.13
N GLU A 5 -3.25 1.00 -4.25
CA GLU A 5 -3.40 -0.22 -3.45
C GLU A 5 -3.48 0.18 -1.99
N VAL A 6 -4.36 -0.50 -1.23
CA VAL A 6 -4.58 -0.19 0.18
C VAL A 6 -4.16 -1.37 1.02
N PHE A 7 -3.36 -1.10 2.04
CA PHE A 7 -2.91 -2.12 2.98
C PHE A 7 -3.36 -1.73 4.38
N GLU A 8 -4.07 -2.63 5.07
CA GLU A 8 -4.45 -2.45 6.46
C GLU A 8 -3.58 -3.38 7.30
N GLU A 9 -2.88 -2.82 8.29
CA GLU A 9 -1.94 -3.60 9.08
C GLU A 9 -1.95 -3.21 10.55
N ILE A 10 -1.42 -4.12 11.36
CA ILE A 10 -1.37 -3.94 12.80
C ILE A 10 -0.21 -3.04 13.23
N THR A 11 0.92 -3.11 12.52
CA THR A 11 2.09 -2.31 12.85
C THR A 11 2.63 -1.62 11.61
N HIS A 12 3.48 -0.59 11.84
CA HIS A 12 4.17 0.07 10.75
C HIS A 12 5.05 -0.91 9.96
N ASN A 13 5.75 -1.77 10.68
CA ASN A 13 6.69 -2.69 10.03
C ASN A 13 5.97 -3.68 9.11
N SER A 14 4.79 -4.14 9.53
CA SER A 14 3.99 -5.03 8.68
C SER A 14 3.56 -4.33 7.40
N GLY A 15 3.15 -3.07 7.52
CA GLY A 15 2.76 -2.29 6.35
C GLY A 15 3.92 -2.07 5.40
N ILE A 16 5.08 -1.72 5.94
CA ILE A 16 6.28 -1.52 5.13
C ILE A 16 6.65 -2.80 4.40
N LYS A 17 6.57 -3.94 5.10
CA LYS A 17 6.87 -5.23 4.49
C LYS A 17 5.91 -5.52 3.33
N ASP A 18 4.62 -5.30 3.55
CA ASP A 18 3.61 -5.53 2.51
C ASP A 18 3.90 -4.67 1.28
N ILE A 19 4.22 -3.40 1.50
CA ILE A 19 4.50 -2.48 0.41
C ILE A 19 5.73 -2.92 -0.36
N ASN A 20 6.79 -3.31 0.36
CA ASN A 20 8.02 -3.76 -0.28
C ASN A 20 7.78 -5.01 -1.11
N GLU A 21 7.02 -5.95 -0.59
CA GLU A 21 6.69 -7.16 -1.33
C GLU A 21 5.85 -6.84 -2.57
N PHE A 22 4.89 -5.94 -2.43
CA PHE A 22 4.03 -5.57 -3.54
C PHE A 22 4.83 -4.96 -4.69
N PHE A 23 5.81 -4.11 -4.37
CA PHE A 23 6.61 -3.45 -5.39
C PHE A 23 7.86 -4.23 -5.80
N SER A 24 8.10 -5.39 -5.21
CA SER A 24 9.23 -6.23 -5.59
C SER A 24 8.94 -7.07 -6.83
N THR A 25 7.68 -7.18 -7.21
CA THR A 25 7.25 -7.98 -8.36
C THR A 25 6.47 -7.11 -9.32
N GLY A 26 6.47 -7.51 -10.60
CA GLY A 26 5.73 -6.80 -11.62
C GLY A 26 6.43 -5.52 -12.05
N LYS A 27 5.72 -4.72 -12.83
CA LYS A 27 6.26 -3.49 -13.41
C LYS A 27 5.52 -2.30 -12.82
N ARG A 28 5.69 -2.11 -11.53
CA ARG A 28 5.02 -1.04 -10.82
C ARG A 28 6.04 0.02 -10.39
N LYS A 29 5.71 1.26 -10.65
CA LYS A 29 6.54 2.40 -10.26
C LYS A 29 5.83 3.15 -9.16
N VAL A 30 6.46 3.27 -8.01
CA VAL A 30 5.90 3.99 -6.88
C VAL A 30 5.83 5.47 -7.20
N ILE A 31 4.65 6.07 -6.97
CA ILE A 31 4.48 7.51 -7.11
C ILE A 31 4.44 8.16 -5.73
N ASN A 32 3.64 7.62 -4.83
CA ASN A 32 3.50 8.19 -3.50
C ASN A 32 2.96 7.12 -2.55
N ILE A 33 3.36 7.23 -1.29
CA ILE A 33 2.83 6.37 -0.24
C ILE A 33 2.39 7.24 0.92
N GLN A 34 1.15 7.04 1.38
CA GLN A 34 0.61 7.79 2.50
C GLN A 34 0.12 6.81 3.56
N MET A 35 0.23 7.23 4.82
CA MET A 35 -0.24 6.44 5.94
C MET A 35 -1.26 7.24 6.72
N ALA A 36 -2.31 6.56 7.18
CA ALA A 36 -3.34 7.18 7.97
C ALA A 36 -3.84 6.21 9.02
N ALA A 37 -4.56 6.75 10.00
CA ALA A 37 -5.26 5.91 10.97
C ALA A 37 -6.46 5.26 10.28
N ASN A 38 -6.73 4.00 10.64
CA ASN A 38 -7.90 3.32 10.10
C ASN A 38 -9.16 3.98 10.63
N PRO A 39 -10.05 4.45 9.75
CA PRO A 39 -11.26 5.13 10.21
C PRO A 39 -12.31 4.20 10.80
N ILE A 40 -12.15 2.90 10.64
CA ILE A 40 -13.12 1.93 11.14
C ILE A 40 -12.94 1.78 12.66
N SER A 41 -13.94 2.15 13.42
CA SER A 41 -13.91 2.04 14.86
C SER A 41 -13.90 0.57 15.27
N GLY A 42 -13.01 0.22 16.20
CA GLY A 42 -12.92 -1.13 16.70
C GLY A 42 -12.13 -2.08 15.80
N SER A 43 -11.54 -1.58 14.72
CA SER A 43 -10.68 -2.40 13.90
C SER A 43 -9.43 -2.81 14.66
N ASN A 44 -9.00 -4.06 14.49
CA ASN A 44 -7.75 -4.52 15.07
C ASN A 44 -6.54 -4.23 14.17
N LYS A 45 -6.75 -3.51 13.08
CA LYS A 45 -5.69 -3.07 12.17
C LYS A 45 -5.69 -1.55 12.12
N PRO A 46 -4.98 -0.89 13.05
CA PRO A 46 -5.11 0.56 13.21
C PRO A 46 -4.41 1.39 12.13
N PHE A 47 -3.58 0.79 11.30
CA PHE A 47 -2.82 1.52 10.29
C PHE A 47 -3.31 1.19 8.90
N VAL A 48 -3.46 2.23 8.08
CA VAL A 48 -3.84 2.08 6.68
C VAL A 48 -2.76 2.75 5.83
N PHE A 49 -2.28 2.03 4.84
CA PHE A 49 -1.27 2.55 3.92
C PHE A 49 -1.88 2.63 2.54
N TYR A 50 -1.73 3.78 1.91
CA TYR A 50 -2.21 4.01 0.56
C TYR A 50 -1.00 4.14 -0.35
N ALA A 51 -0.83 3.19 -1.26
CA ALA A 51 0.27 3.20 -2.20
C ALA A 51 -0.26 3.59 -3.58
N PHE A 52 0.22 4.72 -4.08
CA PHE A 52 -0.13 5.18 -5.42
C PHE A 52 1.01 4.82 -6.35
N TYR A 53 0.68 4.19 -7.46
CA TYR A 53 1.70 3.68 -8.37
C TYR A 53 1.23 3.71 -9.80
N GLU A 54 2.20 3.63 -10.70
CA GLU A 54 1.91 3.48 -12.11
C GLU A 54 2.36 2.11 -12.55
N GLU A 55 1.47 1.40 -13.24
CA GLU A 55 1.74 0.05 -13.71
C GLU A 55 1.95 0.09 -15.21
N ALA A 56 3.05 -0.49 -15.67
CA ALA A 56 3.33 -0.58 -17.09
C ALA A 56 2.35 -1.54 -17.74
N GLU A 57 1.89 -1.16 -18.94
CA GLU A 57 1.01 -2.03 -19.70
C GLU A 57 1.80 -3.18 -20.29
N GLU A 58 1.17 -4.33 -20.32
CA GLU A 58 1.73 -5.47 -21.00
C GLU A 58 1.63 -5.26 -22.50
N GLN A 59 2.70 -5.61 -23.19
CA GLN A 59 2.75 -5.50 -24.64
C GLN A 59 2.80 -6.87 -25.28
#